data_0d415fd771da446474741de4e93fa5d1
#
_entry.id   0d415fd771da446474741de4e93fa5d1
#
_cell.length_a   1.000
_cell.length_b   1.000
_cell.length_c   1.000
_cell.angle_alpha   90.00
_cell.angle_beta   90.00
_cell.angle_gamma   90.00
#
_symmetry.space_group_name_H-M   'P 1'
#
loop_
_entity.id
_entity.type
_entity.pdbx_description
1 polymer ?
#
loop_
_entity_poly.entity_id
_entity_poly.type
_entity_poly.pdbx_seq_one_letter_code
_entity_poly.pdbx_strand_id
1 'polypeptide(L)'
;MAKTDVANRLIWLKGEILNVNEALINVLSPTSQFGLNVFEGIPCYWNDEEKQLYAFRLSDHYDRLIRSAKLIQFDLKYTKDDLQKALVDTIKANEYDENLSVRQTLFVDGFGSWGSDGPVEMFVAPIPRGRTSTEYNKKGLNCCVTSWRRICDENLSPRIKCGANYINSRVGQREALRNGYDTCLFLNEVGKISEGPGSCFFMIKDGTIVTSRLTDSVLESITRDTIIKLATEELGLNFEERTIDRTEVYMADEAFLCGSAMEITPVLSVDRYQIGGGNEGQITHSLHMAYLDTVKGLNKKRLNWLTPIY
;
A
#
# COMPACT_ATOMS: atom_id res chain seq x y z
N MET A 1 3.38 7.53 -29.16
CA MET A 1 4.10 6.47 -28.42
C MET A 1 3.36 6.26 -27.13
N ALA A 2 3.13 5.03 -26.72
CA ALA A 2 2.45 4.78 -25.44
C ALA A 2 3.32 5.31 -24.30
N LYS A 3 2.80 6.26 -23.49
CA LYS A 3 3.48 6.81 -22.30
C LYS A 3 3.83 5.73 -21.24
N THR A 4 3.38 4.50 -21.45
CA THR A 4 3.59 3.33 -20.61
C THR A 4 4.89 2.56 -20.88
N ASP A 5 5.68 2.96 -21.88
CA ASP A 5 6.95 2.28 -22.17
C ASP A 5 7.94 2.51 -21.03
N VAL A 6 8.31 1.42 -20.35
CA VAL A 6 9.24 1.44 -19.21
C VAL A 6 10.59 2.05 -19.63
N ALA A 7 11.05 1.83 -20.87
CA ALA A 7 12.33 2.31 -21.37
C ALA A 7 12.42 3.85 -21.47
N ASN A 8 11.29 4.55 -21.56
CA ASN A 8 11.24 6.00 -21.67
C ASN A 8 10.88 6.70 -20.34
N ARG A 9 10.75 5.96 -19.25
CA ARG A 9 10.38 6.50 -17.94
C ARG A 9 11.51 7.33 -17.35
N LEU A 10 11.17 8.52 -16.85
CA LEU A 10 12.08 9.35 -16.08
C LEU A 10 11.93 9.05 -14.58
N ILE A 11 13.07 8.92 -13.93
CA ILE A 11 13.20 8.61 -12.49
C ILE A 11 14.00 9.75 -11.83
N TRP A 12 13.55 10.22 -10.67
CA TRP A 12 14.37 11.06 -9.83
C TRP A 12 15.32 10.16 -9.01
N LEU A 13 16.61 10.40 -9.05
CA LEU A 13 17.61 9.69 -8.28
C LEU A 13 18.68 10.67 -7.78
N LYS A 14 18.87 10.75 -6.46
CA LYS A 14 19.96 11.52 -5.81
C LYS A 14 20.06 12.99 -6.24
N GLY A 15 18.95 13.64 -6.54
CA GLY A 15 18.90 15.04 -6.94
C GLY A 15 18.68 15.29 -8.44
N GLU A 16 18.74 14.28 -9.26
CA GLU A 16 18.65 14.38 -10.73
C GLU A 16 17.47 13.59 -11.29
N ILE A 17 16.89 14.10 -12.38
CA ILE A 17 15.89 13.37 -13.17
C ILE A 17 16.60 12.71 -14.34
N LEU A 18 16.61 11.38 -14.35
CA LEU A 18 17.35 10.54 -15.29
C LEU A 18 16.40 9.57 -16.02
N ASN A 19 16.82 9.07 -17.17
CA ASN A 19 16.13 7.93 -17.77
C ASN A 19 16.28 6.69 -16.86
N VAL A 20 15.25 5.85 -16.80
CA VAL A 20 15.24 4.65 -15.96
C VAL A 20 16.45 3.74 -16.17
N ASN A 21 17.00 3.67 -17.39
CA ASN A 21 18.19 2.87 -17.71
C ASN A 21 19.49 3.46 -17.16
N GLU A 22 19.49 4.75 -16.82
CA GLU A 22 20.63 5.48 -16.23
C GLU A 22 20.51 5.57 -14.70
N ALA A 23 19.33 5.30 -14.15
CA ALA A 23 19.06 5.33 -12.71
C ALA A 23 19.63 4.09 -12.01
N LEU A 24 20.95 4.07 -11.80
CA LEU A 24 21.72 2.94 -11.28
C LEU A 24 22.17 3.16 -9.84
N ILE A 25 22.18 2.08 -9.07
CA ILE A 25 22.77 2.02 -7.73
C ILE A 25 23.90 0.99 -7.70
N ASN A 26 24.84 1.18 -6.76
CA ASN A 26 25.95 0.24 -6.61
C ASN A 26 25.47 -1.09 -6.02
N VAL A 27 25.91 -2.21 -6.61
CA VAL A 27 25.56 -3.56 -6.14
C VAL A 27 26.11 -3.88 -4.76
N LEU A 28 27.17 -3.17 -4.31
CA LEU A 28 27.74 -3.30 -2.98
C LEU A 28 27.14 -2.32 -1.96
N SER A 29 26.10 -1.59 -2.33
CA SER A 29 25.42 -0.73 -1.37
C SER A 29 24.68 -1.56 -0.31
N PRO A 30 24.56 -1.06 0.92
CA PRO A 30 23.81 -1.73 1.99
C PRO A 30 22.36 -2.03 1.59
N THR A 31 21.72 -1.16 0.81
CA THR A 31 20.38 -1.42 0.30
C THR A 31 20.32 -2.62 -0.64
N SER A 32 21.31 -2.78 -1.51
CA SER A 32 21.36 -3.89 -2.47
C SER A 32 21.66 -5.22 -1.79
N GLN A 33 22.59 -5.22 -0.84
CA GLN A 33 23.06 -6.43 -0.16
C GLN A 33 22.13 -6.89 0.97
N PHE A 34 21.54 -5.94 1.73
CA PHE A 34 20.85 -6.22 3.00
C PHE A 34 19.43 -5.67 3.05
N GLY A 35 18.94 -5.02 1.99
CA GLY A 35 17.59 -4.46 1.95
C GLY A 35 17.38 -3.23 2.84
N LEU A 36 18.45 -2.46 3.12
CA LEU A 36 18.40 -1.25 3.94
C LEU A 36 17.72 -0.11 3.18
N ASN A 37 16.40 -0.17 3.12
CA ASN A 37 15.56 0.86 2.52
C ASN A 37 14.19 0.91 3.19
N VAL A 38 13.57 2.08 3.16
CA VAL A 38 12.16 2.30 3.49
C VAL A 38 11.48 2.97 2.31
N PHE A 39 10.19 2.68 2.12
CA PHE A 39 9.53 3.18 0.93
C PHE A 39 8.05 3.48 1.13
N GLU A 40 7.51 4.28 0.22
CA GLU A 40 6.09 4.47 0.02
C GLU A 40 5.64 4.04 -1.38
N GLY A 41 4.37 3.66 -1.48
CA GLY A 41 3.65 3.54 -2.72
C GLY A 41 2.51 4.54 -2.69
N ILE A 42 2.76 5.72 -3.23
CA ILE A 42 1.84 6.85 -3.18
C ILE A 42 0.89 6.74 -4.37
N PRO A 43 -0.42 6.53 -4.15
CA PRO A 43 -1.36 6.48 -5.25
C PRO A 43 -1.68 7.89 -5.73
N CYS A 44 -1.67 8.07 -7.05
CA CYS A 44 -2.09 9.31 -7.68
C CYS A 44 -3.22 8.99 -8.67
N TYR A 45 -4.29 9.78 -8.64
CA TYR A 45 -5.49 9.56 -9.41
C TYR A 45 -5.75 10.69 -10.38
N TRP A 46 -6.01 10.32 -11.63
CA TRP A 46 -6.33 11.27 -12.68
C TRP A 46 -7.82 11.64 -12.65
N ASN A 47 -8.09 12.94 -12.64
CA ASN A 47 -9.43 13.49 -12.82
C ASN A 47 -9.56 14.00 -14.26
N ASP A 48 -10.40 13.36 -15.07
CA ASP A 48 -10.59 13.68 -16.48
C ASP A 48 -11.30 15.02 -16.72
N GLU A 49 -12.15 15.46 -15.79
CA GLU A 49 -12.89 16.72 -15.88
C GLU A 49 -11.99 17.92 -15.61
N GLU A 50 -11.21 17.83 -14.54
CA GLU A 50 -10.31 18.91 -14.11
C GLU A 50 -8.95 18.88 -14.83
N LYS A 51 -8.65 17.83 -15.60
CA LYS A 51 -7.33 17.57 -16.21
C LYS A 51 -6.20 17.65 -15.17
N GLN A 52 -6.45 17.12 -13.99
CA GLN A 52 -5.57 17.19 -12.85
C GLN A 52 -5.23 15.79 -12.34
N LEU A 53 -3.97 15.59 -11.97
CA LEU A 53 -3.53 14.42 -11.25
C LEU A 53 -3.42 14.77 -9.75
N TYR A 54 -4.09 14.01 -8.91
CA TYR A 54 -4.09 14.20 -7.47
C TYR A 54 -3.29 13.10 -6.76
N ALA A 55 -2.23 13.48 -6.03
CA ALA A 55 -1.59 12.57 -5.07
C ALA A 55 -2.46 12.46 -3.83
N PHE A 56 -2.87 11.23 -3.49
CA PHE A 56 -3.80 10.97 -2.40
C PHE A 56 -3.08 10.85 -1.07
N ARG A 57 -3.49 11.66 -0.08
CA ARG A 57 -2.98 11.70 1.30
C ARG A 57 -1.44 11.77 1.36
N LEU A 58 -0.86 12.61 0.53
CA LEU A 58 0.59 12.73 0.34
C LEU A 58 1.33 13.01 1.65
N SER A 59 0.80 13.94 2.47
CA SER A 59 1.40 14.29 3.77
C SER A 59 1.47 13.09 4.71
N ASP A 60 0.41 12.27 4.78
CA ASP A 60 0.36 11.08 5.64
C ASP A 60 1.36 10.01 5.18
N HIS A 61 1.55 9.86 3.86
CA HIS A 61 2.57 8.99 3.30
C HIS A 61 3.98 9.43 3.71
N TYR A 62 4.26 10.73 3.68
CA TYR A 62 5.56 11.25 4.13
C TYR A 62 5.77 11.12 5.63
N ASP A 63 4.73 11.33 6.45
CA ASP A 63 4.82 11.07 7.88
C ASP A 63 5.19 9.62 8.18
N ARG A 64 4.61 8.67 7.46
CA ARG A 64 4.94 7.26 7.61
C ARG A 64 6.34 6.90 7.08
N LEU A 65 6.75 7.48 5.94
CA LEU A 65 8.09 7.29 5.38
C LEU A 65 9.17 7.76 6.36
N ILE A 66 9.01 8.97 6.92
CA ILE A 66 9.93 9.54 7.90
C ILE A 66 9.95 8.72 9.20
N ARG A 67 8.77 8.26 9.69
CA ARG A 67 8.72 7.35 10.85
C ARG A 67 9.44 6.04 10.57
N SER A 68 9.25 5.45 9.39
CA SER A 68 9.95 4.23 9.01
C SER A 68 11.48 4.43 8.98
N ALA A 69 11.95 5.53 8.39
CA ALA A 69 13.36 5.90 8.37
C ALA A 69 13.94 6.08 9.80
N LYS A 70 13.19 6.77 10.67
CA LYS A 70 13.57 6.97 12.07
C LYS A 70 13.70 5.64 12.83
N LEU A 71 12.78 4.70 12.64
CA LEU A 71 12.77 3.41 13.35
C LEU A 71 13.96 2.51 12.99
N ILE A 72 14.50 2.65 11.77
CA ILE A 72 15.73 1.94 11.35
C ILE A 72 16.96 2.86 11.38
N GLN A 73 16.86 4.00 12.08
CA GLN A 73 17.96 4.92 12.40
C GLN A 73 18.68 5.49 11.18
N PHE A 74 17.95 5.78 10.10
CA PHE A 74 18.51 6.48 8.96
C PHE A 74 18.83 7.94 9.31
N ASP A 75 20.05 8.39 8.97
CA ASP A 75 20.42 9.81 9.00
C ASP A 75 19.79 10.55 7.82
N LEU A 76 18.52 10.96 8.02
CA LEU A 76 17.68 11.51 6.96
C LEU A 76 17.94 13.00 6.74
N LYS A 77 18.51 13.33 5.58
CA LYS A 77 18.76 14.73 5.15
C LYS A 77 17.57 15.40 4.44
N TYR A 78 16.56 14.63 4.01
CA TYR A 78 15.42 15.14 3.24
C TYR A 78 14.28 15.58 4.13
N THR A 79 13.78 16.80 3.89
CA THR A 79 12.56 17.33 4.50
C THR A 79 11.30 16.85 3.77
N LYS A 80 10.10 17.05 4.32
CA LYS A 80 8.84 16.77 3.60
C LYS A 80 8.74 17.54 2.29
N ASP A 81 9.21 18.79 2.27
CA ASP A 81 9.18 19.64 1.08
C ASP A 81 10.09 19.08 -0.01
N ASP A 82 11.28 18.57 0.36
CA ASP A 82 12.17 17.89 -0.59
C ASP A 82 11.54 16.64 -1.17
N LEU A 83 10.87 15.83 -0.33
CA LEU A 83 10.17 14.62 -0.76
C LEU A 83 9.05 14.98 -1.75
N GLN A 84 8.23 15.99 -1.44
CA GLN A 84 7.14 16.45 -2.30
C GLN A 84 7.65 17.04 -3.60
N LYS A 85 8.66 17.88 -3.53
CA LYS A 85 9.27 18.50 -4.72
C LYS A 85 9.79 17.44 -5.68
N ALA A 86 10.53 16.45 -5.19
CA ALA A 86 11.06 15.36 -6.01
C ALA A 86 9.94 14.57 -6.69
N LEU A 87 8.84 14.28 -5.97
CA LEU A 87 7.69 13.57 -6.54
C LEU A 87 7.01 14.38 -7.64
N VAL A 88 6.69 15.67 -7.37
CA VAL A 88 5.99 16.55 -8.30
C VAL A 88 6.84 16.76 -9.56
N ASP A 89 8.13 17.08 -9.40
CA ASP A 89 9.04 17.32 -10.53
C ASP A 89 9.16 16.07 -11.42
N THR A 90 9.25 14.89 -10.80
CA THR A 90 9.36 13.62 -11.55
C THR A 90 8.09 13.31 -12.33
N ILE A 91 6.91 13.50 -11.74
CA ILE A 91 5.63 13.27 -12.44
C ILE A 91 5.48 14.25 -13.60
N LYS A 92 5.76 15.53 -13.37
CA LYS A 92 5.68 16.58 -14.40
C LYS A 92 6.63 16.31 -15.57
N ALA A 93 7.86 15.87 -15.29
CA ALA A 93 8.84 15.53 -16.32
C ALA A 93 8.38 14.36 -17.22
N ASN A 94 7.55 13.45 -16.72
CA ASN A 94 6.98 12.33 -17.47
C ASN A 94 5.66 12.69 -18.17
N GLU A 95 5.00 13.81 -17.85
CA GLU A 95 3.74 14.27 -18.43
C GLU A 95 2.61 13.21 -18.37
N TYR A 96 2.46 12.51 -17.26
CA TYR A 96 1.41 11.49 -17.13
C TYR A 96 0.02 12.10 -16.98
N ASP A 97 -0.95 11.53 -17.71
CA ASP A 97 -2.38 11.86 -17.70
C ASP A 97 -3.25 10.63 -17.34
N GLU A 98 -2.73 9.77 -16.49
CA GLU A 98 -3.36 8.53 -16.02
C GLU A 98 -3.06 8.28 -14.53
N ASN A 99 -3.73 7.30 -13.92
CA ASN A 99 -3.45 6.92 -12.54
C ASN A 99 -2.02 6.37 -12.40
N LEU A 100 -1.37 6.72 -11.29
CA LEU A 100 -0.01 6.27 -10.99
C LEU A 100 0.05 5.60 -9.62
N SER A 101 1.03 4.73 -9.45
CA SER A 101 1.58 4.35 -8.15
C SER A 101 3.01 4.84 -8.10
N VAL A 102 3.28 5.87 -7.30
CA VAL A 102 4.63 6.43 -7.21
C VAL A 102 5.40 5.70 -6.13
N ARG A 103 6.46 4.98 -6.52
CA ARG A 103 7.42 4.41 -5.59
C ARG A 103 8.39 5.50 -5.19
N GLN A 104 8.39 5.89 -3.92
CA GLN A 104 9.38 6.79 -3.34
C GLN A 104 10.11 6.06 -2.24
N THR A 105 11.44 5.97 -2.35
CA THR A 105 12.28 5.12 -1.50
C THR A 105 13.45 5.91 -0.95
N LEU A 106 13.67 5.82 0.34
CA LEU A 106 14.90 6.22 1.02
C LEU A 106 15.77 4.97 1.20
N PHE A 107 17.03 5.04 0.86
CA PHE A 107 17.93 3.88 0.85
C PHE A 107 19.35 4.23 1.25
N VAL A 108 20.06 3.29 1.86
CA VAL A 108 21.47 3.47 2.18
C VAL A 108 22.30 3.13 0.94
N ASP A 109 23.02 4.13 0.43
CA ASP A 109 23.88 4.06 -0.75
C ASP A 109 25.36 3.85 -0.37
N GLY A 110 26.25 3.93 -1.37
CA GLY A 110 27.70 3.81 -1.18
C GLY A 110 28.15 2.37 -0.95
N PHE A 111 29.26 2.23 -0.25
CA PHE A 111 29.83 0.94 0.15
C PHE A 111 29.66 0.77 1.65
N GLY A 112 29.27 -0.42 2.10
CA GLY A 112 29.14 -0.65 3.53
C GLY A 112 28.53 -1.99 3.90
N SER A 113 28.42 -2.20 5.20
CA SER A 113 27.80 -3.37 5.81
C SER A 113 26.34 -3.10 6.18
N TRP A 114 25.67 -4.12 6.76
CA TRP A 114 24.32 -3.98 7.32
C TRP A 114 24.24 -2.95 8.46
N GLY A 115 25.35 -2.61 9.12
CA GLY A 115 25.43 -1.61 10.19
C GLY A 115 25.82 -0.21 9.71
N SER A 116 25.78 0.07 8.40
CA SER A 116 26.13 1.40 7.86
C SER A 116 25.00 2.40 8.05
N ASP A 117 25.31 3.59 8.55
CA ASP A 117 24.35 4.67 8.84
C ASP A 117 23.97 5.50 7.59
N GLY A 118 24.81 5.49 6.55
CA GLY A 118 24.60 6.31 5.37
C GLY A 118 25.74 6.20 4.35
N PRO A 119 25.70 7.03 3.29
CA PRO A 119 24.71 8.10 3.04
C PRO A 119 23.31 7.59 2.72
N VAL A 120 22.30 8.27 3.25
CA VAL A 120 20.89 8.01 2.91
C VAL A 120 20.53 8.83 1.68
N GLU A 121 20.12 8.14 0.64
CA GLU A 121 19.72 8.71 -0.63
C GLU A 121 18.26 8.39 -0.94
N MET A 122 17.70 9.02 -1.99
CA MET A 122 16.33 8.84 -2.41
C MET A 122 16.23 8.52 -3.89
N PHE A 123 15.18 7.77 -4.25
CA PHE A 123 14.67 7.75 -5.62
C PHE A 123 13.15 7.88 -5.65
N VAL A 124 12.62 8.41 -6.77
CA VAL A 124 11.19 8.49 -7.07
C VAL A 124 10.94 7.88 -8.42
N ALA A 125 10.06 6.88 -8.47
CA ALA A 125 9.72 6.14 -9.70
C ALA A 125 8.20 6.10 -9.88
N PRO A 126 7.62 6.89 -10.82
CA PRO A 126 6.20 6.78 -11.17
C PRO A 126 5.95 5.50 -11.96
N ILE A 127 4.90 4.78 -11.60
CA ILE A 127 4.47 3.53 -12.23
C ILE A 127 3.05 3.72 -12.75
N PRO A 128 2.83 3.82 -14.07
CA PRO A 128 1.51 3.92 -14.66
C PRO A 128 0.60 2.74 -14.31
N ARG A 129 -0.68 3.04 -14.05
CA ARG A 129 -1.71 2.05 -13.68
C ARG A 129 -2.91 2.06 -14.63
N GLY A 130 -2.92 2.92 -15.63
CA GLY A 130 -4.09 3.15 -16.47
C GLY A 130 -5.18 3.98 -15.77
N ARG A 131 -6.29 4.20 -16.46
CA ARG A 131 -7.40 5.05 -16.00
C ARG A 131 -8.52 4.29 -15.29
N THR A 132 -8.47 2.98 -15.26
CA THR A 132 -9.51 2.12 -14.66
C THR A 132 -8.98 1.35 -13.46
N SER A 133 -9.91 0.93 -12.60
CA SER A 133 -9.60 0.00 -11.50
C SER A 133 -8.97 -1.29 -12.01
N THR A 134 -8.14 -1.92 -11.19
CA THR A 134 -7.46 -3.18 -11.54
C THR A 134 -8.45 -4.32 -11.79
N GLU A 135 -8.04 -5.36 -12.53
CA GLU A 135 -8.88 -6.55 -12.74
C GLU A 135 -9.28 -7.26 -11.44
N TYR A 136 -8.40 -7.24 -10.43
CA TYR A 136 -8.67 -7.84 -9.12
C TYR A 136 -9.85 -7.19 -8.42
N ASN A 137 -10.01 -5.87 -8.51
CA ASN A 137 -11.14 -5.15 -7.92
C ASN A 137 -12.47 -5.57 -8.53
N LYS A 138 -12.48 -6.04 -9.79
CA LYS A 138 -13.69 -6.47 -10.50
C LYS A 138 -14.05 -7.93 -10.26
N LYS A 139 -13.07 -8.80 -10.05
CA LYS A 139 -13.26 -10.26 -9.94
C LYS A 139 -13.37 -10.74 -8.50
N GLY A 140 -12.83 -9.99 -7.54
CA GLY A 140 -12.63 -10.46 -6.17
C GLY A 140 -11.53 -11.53 -6.06
N LEU A 141 -11.23 -11.96 -4.82
CA LEU A 141 -10.10 -12.83 -4.49
C LEU A 141 -10.53 -14.06 -3.72
N ASN A 142 -9.89 -15.18 -4.05
CA ASN A 142 -9.91 -16.40 -3.25
C ASN A 142 -8.62 -16.46 -2.42
N CYS A 143 -8.75 -16.41 -1.10
CA CYS A 143 -7.65 -16.36 -0.17
C CYS A 143 -7.43 -17.70 0.53
N CYS A 144 -6.23 -17.92 1.05
CA CYS A 144 -5.98 -18.93 2.08
C CYS A 144 -5.38 -18.30 3.33
N VAL A 145 -5.49 -18.94 4.47
CA VAL A 145 -4.65 -18.63 5.62
C VAL A 145 -3.33 -19.37 5.44
N THR A 146 -2.24 -18.60 5.21
CA THR A 146 -0.91 -19.18 4.98
C THR A 146 -0.35 -19.89 6.23
N SER A 147 0.54 -20.85 6.02
CA SER A 147 1.27 -21.52 7.12
C SER A 147 2.31 -20.57 7.78
N TRP A 148 2.73 -19.52 7.08
CA TRP A 148 3.66 -18.53 7.59
C TRP A 148 2.98 -17.57 8.57
N ARG A 149 3.71 -17.19 9.63
CA ARG A 149 3.26 -16.13 10.55
C ARG A 149 3.68 -14.76 10.05
N ARG A 150 2.89 -13.73 10.37
CA ARG A 150 3.28 -12.36 10.13
C ARG A 150 4.46 -11.99 11.03
N ILE A 151 5.39 -11.19 10.50
CA ILE A 151 6.44 -10.57 11.32
C ILE A 151 5.79 -9.82 12.50
N CYS A 152 6.45 -9.78 13.65
CA CYS A 152 5.95 -9.11 14.85
C CYS A 152 6.93 -8.05 15.35
N ASP A 153 6.45 -7.18 16.23
CA ASP A 153 7.20 -6.02 16.73
C ASP A 153 8.48 -6.39 17.50
N GLU A 154 8.53 -7.61 18.06
CA GLU A 154 9.68 -8.12 18.81
C GLU A 154 10.87 -8.54 17.94
N ASN A 155 10.65 -8.80 16.65
CA ASN A 155 11.71 -9.25 15.74
C ASN A 155 11.93 -8.29 14.57
N LEU A 156 10.89 -7.96 13.81
CA LEU A 156 10.96 -7.07 12.65
C LEU A 156 9.64 -6.31 12.53
N SER A 157 9.59 -5.10 13.08
CA SER A 157 8.34 -4.37 13.27
C SER A 157 7.52 -4.21 11.97
N PRO A 158 6.24 -4.63 11.95
CA PRO A 158 5.34 -4.40 10.83
C PRO A 158 5.05 -2.91 10.59
N ARG A 159 5.32 -2.03 11.57
CA ARG A 159 5.18 -0.57 11.43
C ARG A 159 6.20 0.04 10.51
N ILE A 160 7.33 -0.64 10.27
CA ILE A 160 8.38 -0.18 9.37
C ILE A 160 8.05 -0.62 7.94
N LYS A 161 7.74 0.31 7.06
CA LYS A 161 7.50 0.01 5.66
C LYS A 161 8.83 -0.08 4.90
N CYS A 162 9.56 -1.19 5.09
CA CYS A 162 10.86 -1.45 4.47
C CYS A 162 10.85 -2.65 3.52
N GLY A 163 11.79 -2.69 2.59
CA GLY A 163 11.89 -3.77 1.60
C GLY A 163 12.09 -5.15 2.23
N ALA A 164 12.88 -5.23 3.30
CA ALA A 164 13.17 -6.49 4.00
C ALA A 164 11.89 -7.17 4.52
N ASN A 165 10.92 -6.42 5.04
CA ASN A 165 9.64 -6.95 5.54
C ASN A 165 8.83 -7.68 4.45
N TYR A 166 9.01 -7.32 3.18
CA TYR A 166 8.28 -7.93 2.06
C TYR A 166 8.76 -9.34 1.70
N ILE A 167 9.88 -9.81 2.26
CA ILE A 167 10.26 -11.23 2.15
C ILE A 167 9.21 -12.10 2.86
N ASN A 168 8.75 -11.69 4.05
CA ASN A 168 7.64 -12.38 4.74
C ASN A 168 6.36 -12.39 3.87
N SER A 169 6.00 -11.24 3.30
CA SER A 169 4.85 -11.15 2.37
C SER A 169 5.01 -12.09 1.16
N ARG A 170 6.23 -12.14 0.59
CA ARG A 170 6.53 -12.99 -0.57
C ARG A 170 6.36 -14.48 -0.28
N VAL A 171 6.83 -14.98 0.85
CA VAL A 171 6.74 -16.43 1.14
C VAL A 171 5.29 -16.87 1.31
N GLY A 172 4.45 -16.09 2.01
CA GLY A 172 3.01 -16.36 2.10
C GLY A 172 2.30 -16.27 0.76
N GLN A 173 2.56 -15.23 -0.03
CA GLN A 173 1.98 -15.09 -1.38
C GLN A 173 2.37 -16.24 -2.29
N ARG A 174 3.64 -16.68 -2.27
CA ARG A 174 4.10 -17.80 -3.10
C ARG A 174 3.48 -19.14 -2.66
N GLU A 175 3.23 -19.33 -1.36
CA GLU A 175 2.48 -20.49 -0.87
C GLU A 175 1.04 -20.47 -1.39
N ALA A 176 0.34 -19.33 -1.27
CA ALA A 176 -1.03 -19.19 -1.77
C ALA A 176 -1.13 -19.54 -3.27
N LEU A 177 -0.30 -18.93 -4.09
CA LEU A 177 -0.28 -19.18 -5.54
C LEU A 177 0.00 -20.65 -5.89
N ARG A 178 0.95 -21.29 -5.20
CA ARG A 178 1.27 -22.72 -5.40
C ARG A 178 0.08 -23.62 -5.04
N ASN A 179 -0.76 -23.21 -4.09
CA ASN A 179 -1.93 -23.95 -3.64
C ASN A 179 -3.22 -23.54 -4.38
N GLY A 180 -3.12 -22.74 -5.46
CA GLY A 180 -4.24 -22.37 -6.32
C GLY A 180 -5.16 -21.28 -5.75
N TYR A 181 -4.64 -20.43 -4.86
CA TYR A 181 -5.32 -19.23 -4.37
C TYR A 181 -4.73 -17.95 -4.99
N ASP A 182 -5.49 -16.86 -4.97
CA ASP A 182 -5.04 -15.58 -5.51
C ASP A 182 -4.07 -14.87 -4.56
N THR A 183 -4.30 -14.99 -3.24
CA THR A 183 -3.49 -14.39 -2.18
C THR A 183 -3.71 -15.11 -0.84
N CYS A 184 -3.14 -14.58 0.25
CA CYS A 184 -3.28 -15.16 1.58
C CYS A 184 -3.62 -14.12 2.65
N LEU A 185 -4.05 -14.64 3.81
CA LEU A 185 -4.09 -13.94 5.08
C LEU A 185 -3.01 -14.52 6.00
N PHE A 186 -2.30 -13.67 6.71
CA PHE A 186 -1.38 -14.07 7.76
C PHE A 186 -2.08 -14.13 9.10
N LEU A 187 -1.64 -15.05 9.95
CA LEU A 187 -1.91 -15.00 11.38
C LEU A 187 -0.72 -14.35 12.10
N ASN A 188 -1.00 -13.64 13.18
CA ASN A 188 0.03 -13.17 14.10
C ASN A 188 0.60 -14.35 14.93
N GLU A 189 1.54 -14.08 15.85
CA GLU A 189 2.21 -15.07 16.69
C GLU A 189 1.25 -15.85 17.59
N VAL A 190 0.14 -15.23 18.01
CA VAL A 190 -0.88 -15.88 18.88
C VAL A 190 -2.05 -16.49 18.08
N GLY A 191 -1.94 -16.57 16.75
CA GLY A 191 -2.90 -17.26 15.90
C GLY A 191 -4.14 -16.46 15.53
N LYS A 192 -4.14 -15.14 15.67
CA LYS A 192 -5.21 -14.24 15.24
C LYS A 192 -4.94 -13.69 13.85
N ILE A 193 -5.98 -13.34 13.11
CA ILE A 193 -5.85 -12.72 11.79
C ILE A 193 -5.08 -11.41 11.93
N SER A 194 -4.04 -11.26 11.11
CA SER A 194 -3.24 -10.05 10.97
C SER A 194 -3.66 -9.29 9.71
N GLU A 195 -2.97 -9.51 8.62
CA GLU A 195 -3.21 -8.81 7.34
C GLU A 195 -2.85 -9.70 6.13
N GLY A 196 -3.07 -9.21 4.91
CA GLY A 196 -2.58 -9.84 3.69
C GLY A 196 -1.11 -9.50 3.41
N PRO A 197 -0.51 -10.02 2.32
CA PRO A 197 0.91 -9.82 1.98
C PRO A 197 1.33 -8.36 1.78
N GLY A 198 0.39 -7.47 1.49
CA GLY A 198 0.65 -6.03 1.27
C GLY A 198 -0.63 -5.22 1.38
N SER A 199 -1.60 -5.71 2.16
CA SER A 199 -2.95 -5.16 2.28
C SER A 199 -3.53 -5.47 3.65
N CYS A 200 -4.32 -4.56 4.22
CA CYS A 200 -5.06 -4.79 5.45
C CYS A 200 -6.34 -5.59 5.18
N PHE A 201 -6.76 -6.37 6.14
CA PHE A 201 -7.97 -7.18 6.09
C PHE A 201 -9.14 -6.51 6.82
N PHE A 202 -10.31 -6.57 6.21
CA PHE A 202 -11.59 -6.18 6.77
C PHE A 202 -12.62 -7.27 6.52
N MET A 203 -13.55 -7.42 7.44
CA MET A 203 -14.77 -8.20 7.26
C MET A 203 -15.99 -7.42 7.74
N ILE A 204 -17.15 -7.79 7.24
CA ILE A 204 -18.44 -7.34 7.74
C ILE A 204 -19.08 -8.51 8.48
N LYS A 205 -19.55 -8.26 9.69
CA LYS A 205 -20.28 -9.21 10.50
C LYS A 205 -21.47 -8.52 11.16
N ASP A 206 -22.67 -9.02 10.89
CA ASP A 206 -23.93 -8.48 11.41
C ASP A 206 -24.04 -6.95 11.20
N GLY A 207 -23.67 -6.49 9.99
CA GLY A 207 -23.68 -5.08 9.58
C GLY A 207 -22.57 -4.21 10.19
N THR A 208 -21.67 -4.76 11.00
CA THR A 208 -20.51 -4.07 11.58
C THR A 208 -19.26 -4.36 10.79
N ILE A 209 -18.50 -3.31 10.47
CA ILE A 209 -17.17 -3.43 9.84
C ILE A 209 -16.16 -3.75 10.91
N VAL A 210 -15.40 -4.82 10.72
CA VAL A 210 -14.41 -5.31 11.68
C VAL A 210 -13.05 -5.40 11.00
N THR A 211 -11.99 -4.97 11.69
CA THR A 211 -10.60 -5.13 11.24
C THR A 211 -9.69 -5.48 12.41
N SER A 212 -8.55 -6.11 12.10
CA SER A 212 -7.53 -6.46 13.09
C SER A 212 -6.92 -5.21 13.74
N ARG A 213 -6.56 -5.31 15.01
CA ARG A 213 -5.85 -4.24 15.71
C ARG A 213 -4.49 -3.98 15.09
N LEU A 214 -4.01 -2.75 15.20
CA LEU A 214 -2.64 -2.43 14.80
C LEU A 214 -1.59 -3.26 15.57
N THR A 215 -1.93 -3.67 16.80
CA THR A 215 -1.10 -4.56 17.63
C THR A 215 -1.13 -6.04 17.21
N ASP A 216 -2.00 -6.41 16.28
CA ASP A 216 -2.05 -7.76 15.70
C ASP A 216 -1.08 -7.92 14.50
N SER A 217 0.08 -7.25 14.57
CA SER A 217 1.16 -7.28 13.57
C SER A 217 0.75 -6.66 12.21
N VAL A 218 -0.07 -5.61 12.23
CA VAL A 218 -0.60 -4.91 11.05
C VAL A 218 0.20 -3.64 10.77
N LEU A 219 0.48 -3.38 9.49
CA LEU A 219 1.02 -2.09 9.06
C LEU A 219 -0.02 -0.98 9.29
N GLU A 220 0.42 0.17 9.82
CA GLU A 220 -0.40 1.39 9.94
C GLU A 220 -0.75 1.95 8.55
N SER A 221 -1.73 1.35 7.91
CA SER A 221 -2.10 1.64 6.52
C SER A 221 -2.94 2.92 6.40
N ILE A 222 -2.53 3.81 5.49
CA ILE A 222 -3.27 5.03 5.15
C ILE A 222 -4.61 4.70 4.49
N THR A 223 -4.64 3.68 3.64
CA THR A 223 -5.89 3.21 3.03
C THR A 223 -6.85 2.64 4.08
N ARG A 224 -6.33 1.87 5.06
CA ARG A 224 -7.12 1.38 6.19
C ARG A 224 -7.77 2.53 6.97
N ASP A 225 -7.00 3.54 7.35
CA ASP A 225 -7.51 4.74 8.04
C ASP A 225 -8.54 5.51 7.19
N THR A 226 -8.32 5.59 5.88
CA THR A 226 -9.27 6.19 4.95
C THR A 226 -10.61 5.47 4.97
N ILE A 227 -10.60 4.13 4.88
CA ILE A 227 -11.81 3.30 4.88
C ILE A 227 -12.57 3.45 6.20
N ILE A 228 -11.87 3.43 7.33
CA ILE A 228 -12.50 3.63 8.65
C ILE A 228 -13.23 4.98 8.69
N LYS A 229 -12.58 6.05 8.24
CA LYS A 229 -13.19 7.40 8.23
C LYS A 229 -14.37 7.50 7.27
N LEU A 230 -14.27 6.92 6.06
CA LEU A 230 -15.41 6.90 5.13
C LEU A 230 -16.58 6.09 5.68
N ALA A 231 -16.31 4.94 6.29
CA ALA A 231 -17.32 4.10 6.90
C ALA A 231 -18.07 4.82 8.02
N THR A 232 -17.35 5.39 8.95
CA THR A 232 -17.94 5.97 10.19
C THR A 232 -18.50 7.38 9.99
N GLU A 233 -17.76 8.25 9.29
CA GLU A 233 -18.07 9.68 9.20
C GLU A 233 -19.00 10.03 8.02
N GLU A 234 -19.06 9.17 6.99
CA GLU A 234 -19.84 9.45 5.77
C GLU A 234 -20.95 8.46 5.52
N LEU A 235 -20.72 7.17 5.75
CA LEU A 235 -21.72 6.13 5.56
C LEU A 235 -22.47 5.77 6.85
N GLY A 236 -22.02 6.27 8.02
CA GLY A 236 -22.66 6.02 9.31
C GLY A 236 -22.66 4.56 9.73
N LEU A 237 -21.66 3.79 9.28
CA LEU A 237 -21.55 2.36 9.56
C LEU A 237 -20.88 2.12 10.91
N ASN A 238 -21.31 1.06 11.60
CA ASN A 238 -20.64 0.61 12.82
C ASN A 238 -19.25 0.05 12.49
N PHE A 239 -18.29 0.33 13.36
CA PHE A 239 -16.89 -0.07 13.19
C PHE A 239 -16.31 -0.61 14.49
N GLU A 240 -15.58 -1.72 14.39
CA GLU A 240 -14.81 -2.32 15.47
C GLU A 240 -13.37 -2.63 15.05
N GLU A 241 -12.41 -2.22 15.87
CA GLU A 241 -11.03 -2.67 15.81
C GLU A 241 -10.79 -3.68 16.93
N ARG A 242 -10.64 -4.95 16.58
CA ARG A 242 -10.46 -6.05 17.53
C ARG A 242 -9.66 -7.21 16.96
N THR A 243 -9.27 -8.13 17.81
CA THR A 243 -8.73 -9.42 17.37
C THR A 243 -9.79 -10.23 16.63
N ILE A 244 -9.38 -10.96 15.60
CA ILE A 244 -10.23 -11.79 14.76
C ILE A 244 -9.72 -13.22 14.79
N ASP A 245 -10.60 -14.17 15.09
CA ASP A 245 -10.28 -15.59 15.02
C ASP A 245 -10.34 -16.09 13.56
N ARG A 246 -9.48 -17.07 13.22
CA ARG A 246 -9.47 -17.65 11.87
C ARG A 246 -10.85 -18.17 11.47
N THR A 247 -11.52 -18.91 12.34
CA THR A 247 -12.82 -19.50 12.02
C THR A 247 -13.95 -18.47 11.92
N GLU A 248 -13.79 -17.32 12.55
CA GLU A 248 -14.74 -16.21 12.45
C GLU A 248 -14.79 -15.65 11.03
N VAL A 249 -13.64 -15.61 10.33
CA VAL A 249 -13.57 -15.15 8.95
C VAL A 249 -14.47 -15.99 8.04
N TYR A 250 -14.57 -17.30 8.26
CA TYR A 250 -15.41 -18.19 7.44
C TYR A 250 -16.91 -17.92 7.58
N MET A 251 -17.30 -17.21 8.66
CA MET A 251 -18.68 -16.85 8.98
C MET A 251 -18.98 -15.36 8.72
N ALA A 252 -18.07 -14.66 8.06
CA ALA A 252 -18.27 -13.25 7.71
C ALA A 252 -19.33 -13.11 6.62
N ASP A 253 -20.12 -12.03 6.69
CA ASP A 253 -21.14 -11.70 5.70
C ASP A 253 -20.51 -11.15 4.41
N GLU A 254 -19.43 -10.33 4.57
CA GLU A 254 -18.59 -9.82 3.50
C GLU A 254 -17.14 -9.76 4.00
N ALA A 255 -16.18 -9.74 3.09
CA ALA A 255 -14.79 -9.46 3.42
C ALA A 255 -14.07 -8.77 2.26
N PHE A 256 -13.04 -7.98 2.57
CA PHE A 256 -12.20 -7.35 1.56
C PHE A 256 -10.76 -7.12 2.06
N LEU A 257 -9.86 -6.96 1.12
CA LEU A 257 -8.50 -6.48 1.34
C LEU A 257 -8.37 -5.04 0.85
N CYS A 258 -7.56 -4.22 1.54
CA CYS A 258 -7.32 -2.86 1.10
C CYS A 258 -5.85 -2.43 1.19
N GLY A 259 -5.48 -1.50 0.32
CA GLY A 259 -4.13 -0.92 0.27
C GLY A 259 -3.96 -0.03 -0.95
N SER A 260 -2.89 0.78 -0.99
CA SER A 260 -2.65 1.73 -2.10
C SER A 260 -2.61 1.09 -3.49
N ALA A 261 -2.19 -0.18 -3.59
CA ALA A 261 -2.15 -0.90 -4.85
C ALA A 261 -3.45 -1.66 -5.15
N MET A 262 -4.13 -2.15 -4.12
CA MET A 262 -5.34 -2.98 -4.23
C MET A 262 -6.62 -2.17 -4.12
N GLU A 263 -6.54 -0.90 -3.66
CA GLU A 263 -7.71 -0.09 -3.34
C GLU A 263 -8.62 -0.85 -2.35
N ILE A 264 -9.86 -1.13 -2.70
CA ILE A 264 -10.75 -2.07 -2.01
C ILE A 264 -10.99 -3.25 -2.94
N THR A 265 -10.59 -4.45 -2.53
CA THR A 265 -10.73 -5.66 -3.34
C THR A 265 -11.50 -6.72 -2.54
N PRO A 266 -12.70 -7.14 -3.01
CA PRO A 266 -13.51 -8.13 -2.31
C PRO A 266 -12.80 -9.47 -2.13
N VAL A 267 -13.00 -10.13 -0.99
CA VAL A 267 -12.59 -11.51 -0.73
C VAL A 267 -13.81 -12.41 -0.83
N LEU A 268 -13.82 -13.33 -1.78
CA LEU A 268 -14.95 -14.19 -2.10
C LEU A 268 -14.94 -15.51 -1.32
N SER A 269 -13.74 -15.98 -0.98
CA SER A 269 -13.57 -17.18 -0.16
C SER A 269 -12.25 -17.14 0.63
N VAL A 270 -12.21 -17.83 1.77
CA VAL A 270 -10.99 -18.08 2.54
C VAL A 270 -10.90 -19.58 2.84
N ASP A 271 -9.77 -20.21 2.56
CA ASP A 271 -9.56 -21.68 2.70
C ASP A 271 -10.66 -22.51 2.05
N ARG A 272 -11.19 -22.04 0.90
CA ARG A 272 -12.32 -22.62 0.14
C ARG A 272 -13.69 -22.51 0.85
N TYR A 273 -13.78 -21.86 2.01
CA TYR A 273 -15.06 -21.45 2.59
C TYR A 273 -15.51 -20.17 1.91
N GLN A 274 -16.68 -20.22 1.32
CA GLN A 274 -17.30 -19.05 0.69
C GLN A 274 -17.63 -17.99 1.74
N ILE A 275 -17.34 -16.73 1.45
CA ILE A 275 -17.72 -15.59 2.27
C ILE A 275 -19.04 -15.04 1.75
N GLY A 276 -20.04 -14.94 2.63
CA GLY A 276 -21.39 -14.46 2.26
C GLY A 276 -21.93 -15.15 1.00
N GLY A 277 -22.31 -14.36 0.01
CA GLY A 277 -22.83 -14.84 -1.28
C GLY A 277 -21.73 -15.26 -2.30
N GLY A 278 -20.44 -15.19 -1.96
CA GLY A 278 -19.34 -15.47 -2.89
C GLY A 278 -19.14 -14.41 -3.98
N ASN A 279 -19.60 -13.19 -3.71
CA ASN A 279 -19.46 -12.02 -4.57
C ASN A 279 -19.22 -10.76 -3.73
N GLU A 280 -18.97 -9.62 -4.37
CA GLU A 280 -18.88 -8.34 -3.67
C GLU A 280 -20.17 -8.04 -2.91
N GLY A 281 -20.08 -7.82 -1.60
CA GLY A 281 -21.21 -7.47 -0.78
C GLY A 281 -21.57 -5.98 -0.87
N GLN A 282 -22.75 -5.63 -0.41
CA GLN A 282 -23.32 -4.29 -0.55
C GLN A 282 -22.53 -3.23 0.23
N ILE A 283 -22.07 -3.55 1.44
CA ILE A 283 -21.28 -2.62 2.27
C ILE A 283 -19.90 -2.41 1.65
N THR A 284 -19.25 -3.49 1.21
CA THR A 284 -17.98 -3.43 0.49
C THR A 284 -18.07 -2.58 -0.77
N HIS A 285 -19.14 -2.76 -1.56
CA HIS A 285 -19.40 -1.95 -2.76
C HIS A 285 -19.58 -0.47 -2.43
N SER A 286 -20.40 -0.14 -1.40
CA SER A 286 -20.63 1.24 -0.98
C SER A 286 -19.34 1.93 -0.54
N LEU A 287 -18.48 1.23 0.21
CA LEU A 287 -17.16 1.72 0.61
C LEU A 287 -16.22 1.91 -0.58
N HIS A 288 -16.25 0.99 -1.54
CA HIS A 288 -15.46 1.08 -2.76
C HIS A 288 -15.85 2.31 -3.58
N MET A 289 -17.13 2.56 -3.77
CA MET A 289 -17.60 3.76 -4.47
C MET A 289 -17.24 5.04 -3.73
N ALA A 290 -17.46 5.11 -2.40
CA ALA A 290 -17.06 6.26 -1.59
C ALA A 290 -15.55 6.53 -1.64
N TYR A 291 -14.74 5.46 -1.67
CA TYR A 291 -13.29 5.57 -1.85
C TYR A 291 -12.93 6.15 -3.23
N LEU A 292 -13.51 5.62 -4.31
CA LEU A 292 -13.25 6.10 -5.67
C LEU A 292 -13.67 7.57 -5.86
N ASP A 293 -14.81 7.97 -5.34
CA ASP A 293 -15.25 9.37 -5.35
C ASP A 293 -14.28 10.28 -4.59
N THR A 294 -13.76 9.79 -3.48
CA THR A 294 -12.81 10.55 -2.65
C THR A 294 -11.48 10.75 -3.37
N VAL A 295 -10.89 9.69 -3.93
CA VAL A 295 -9.56 9.79 -4.58
C VAL A 295 -9.59 10.53 -5.90
N LYS A 296 -10.76 10.66 -6.55
CA LYS A 296 -10.98 11.44 -7.78
C LYS A 296 -11.38 12.90 -7.53
N GLY A 297 -11.53 13.33 -6.28
CA GLY A 297 -11.91 14.72 -5.93
C GLY A 297 -13.40 15.00 -6.05
N LEU A 298 -14.24 13.99 -6.21
CA LEU A 298 -15.70 14.14 -6.25
C LEU A 298 -16.30 14.33 -4.86
N ASN A 299 -15.68 13.77 -3.82
CA ASN A 299 -16.05 13.99 -2.43
C ASN A 299 -15.52 15.34 -1.92
N LYS A 300 -16.36 16.36 -1.93
CA LYS A 300 -15.98 17.73 -1.54
C LYS A 300 -15.58 17.89 -0.06
N LYS A 301 -15.98 16.96 0.81
CA LYS A 301 -15.58 16.98 2.24
C LYS A 301 -14.12 16.57 2.44
N ARG A 302 -13.50 15.92 1.45
CA ARG A 302 -12.16 15.30 1.55
C ARG A 302 -11.13 15.89 0.58
N LEU A 303 -11.40 17.04 0.00
CA LEU A 303 -10.44 17.71 -0.89
C LEU A 303 -9.08 17.97 -0.23
N ASN A 304 -9.06 18.17 1.08
CA ASN A 304 -7.81 18.32 1.85
C ASN A 304 -6.93 17.05 1.89
N TRP A 305 -7.43 15.90 1.43
CA TRP A 305 -6.65 14.68 1.25
C TRP A 305 -5.94 14.60 -0.11
N LEU A 306 -6.22 15.55 -0.99
CA LEU A 306 -5.71 15.58 -2.34
C LEU A 306 -4.66 16.69 -2.51
N THR A 307 -3.51 16.31 -3.04
CA THR A 307 -2.45 17.26 -3.42
C THR A 307 -2.41 17.33 -4.95
N PRO A 308 -2.73 18.48 -5.57
CA PRO A 308 -2.65 18.64 -7.01
C PRO A 308 -1.21 18.60 -7.50
N ILE A 309 -0.98 17.96 -8.64
CA ILE A 309 0.34 17.85 -9.26
C ILE A 309 0.55 18.88 -10.36
N TYR A 310 -0.47 19.12 -11.23
CA TYR A 310 -0.42 20.05 -12.34
C TYR A 310 -1.06 21.39 -12.02
#